data_b7bb8e3335f5200920bc650b39c15c13
#
_entry.id   b7bb8e3335f5200920bc650b39c15c13
#
_cell.length_a   1.000
_cell.length_b   1.000
_cell.length_c   1.000
_cell.angle_alpha   90.00
_cell.angle_beta   90.00
_cell.angle_gamma   90.00
#
_symmetry.space_group_name_H-M   'P 1'
#
loop_
_entity.id
_entity.type
_entity.pdbx_description
1 polymer ?
#
loop_
_entity_poly.entity_id
_entity_poly.type
_entity_poly.pdbx_seq_one_letter_code
_entity_poly.pdbx_strand_id
1 'polypeptide(L)'
;MKGDAPLFAAIDLGSNAFRLMIGQTVKRNRRLVIQEVKTLREPVRLAEGLQAGALDELALDRGWQALARFGKKLRGFEAGRVRAVATSAVREAANAQLFLDSAQRHLGFRIDVLSGQEEARLVYAGVAHTVPGVEDTRLVVDIGGGSSELILGRGDQPLLTESLAIGSGTFGTRYFRDGHITAPALLEAERVASLAFEKVAMGFRAQGWQLAIGSSGTARMLAKVLKANGLNDLGQGGITYTGLLRLSLRLLEVRHVEQLRLAGLQAHRLGSLPGGLAIMLAAFKAFGITQMIASEPGLRFGVLHDLIHKR
;
A
#
# COMPACT_ATOMS: atom_id res chain seq x y z
N MET A 1 1.15 -35.63 -19.94
CA MET A 1 1.00 -34.19 -20.23
C MET A 1 0.98 -33.48 -18.89
N LYS A 2 2.00 -32.67 -18.58
CA LYS A 2 1.96 -31.75 -17.42
C LYS A 2 0.95 -30.66 -17.80
N GLY A 3 -0.28 -30.74 -17.33
CA GLY A 3 -1.24 -29.66 -17.48
C GLY A 3 -0.65 -28.42 -16.82
N ASP A 4 -0.60 -27.32 -17.56
CA ASP A 4 -0.18 -26.03 -17.01
C ASP A 4 -1.07 -25.70 -15.80
N ALA A 5 -0.44 -25.37 -14.67
CA ALA A 5 -1.17 -24.99 -13.46
C ALA A 5 -2.09 -23.79 -13.76
N PRO A 6 -3.33 -23.80 -13.26
CA PRO A 6 -4.28 -22.73 -13.58
C PRO A 6 -3.74 -21.37 -13.13
N LEU A 7 -3.89 -20.36 -14.01
CA LEU A 7 -3.55 -18.99 -13.75
C LEU A 7 -4.72 -18.29 -13.03
N PHE A 8 -4.36 -17.46 -12.04
CA PHE A 8 -5.27 -16.60 -11.30
C PHE A 8 -4.80 -15.15 -11.40
N ALA A 9 -5.72 -14.21 -11.31
CA ALA A 9 -5.39 -12.79 -11.39
C ALA A 9 -6.01 -11.99 -10.25
N ALA A 10 -5.22 -11.13 -9.63
CA ALA A 10 -5.64 -10.14 -8.67
C ALA A 10 -5.40 -8.73 -9.22
N ILE A 11 -6.42 -7.89 -9.21
CA ILE A 11 -6.34 -6.50 -9.62
C ILE A 11 -6.63 -5.62 -8.40
N ASP A 12 -5.74 -4.67 -8.13
CA ASP A 12 -5.84 -3.70 -7.05
C ASP A 12 -5.96 -2.29 -7.67
N LEU A 13 -7.12 -1.67 -7.51
CA LEU A 13 -7.39 -0.30 -7.91
C LEU A 13 -7.04 0.64 -6.74
N GLY A 14 -5.74 0.79 -6.50
CA GLY A 14 -5.23 1.65 -5.45
C GLY A 14 -5.25 3.14 -5.80
N SER A 15 -5.27 4.00 -4.80
CA SER A 15 -5.38 5.47 -4.94
C SER A 15 -4.26 6.13 -5.76
N ASN A 16 -3.06 5.54 -5.79
CA ASN A 16 -1.91 6.06 -6.54
C ASN A 16 -1.66 5.31 -7.86
N ALA A 17 -1.84 4.00 -7.86
CA ALA A 17 -1.60 3.19 -9.05
C ALA A 17 -2.49 1.95 -9.03
N PHE A 18 -2.96 1.56 -10.22
CA PHE A 18 -3.58 0.26 -10.42
C PHE A 18 -2.51 -0.79 -10.65
N ARG A 19 -2.78 -1.98 -10.16
CA ARG A 19 -1.84 -3.10 -10.24
C ARG A 19 -2.58 -4.37 -10.61
N LEU A 20 -1.99 -5.13 -11.51
CA LEU A 20 -2.43 -6.48 -11.88
C LEU A 20 -1.31 -7.45 -11.49
N MET A 21 -1.66 -8.51 -10.77
CA MET A 21 -0.80 -9.65 -10.48
C MET A 21 -1.43 -10.92 -11.03
N ILE A 22 -0.70 -11.64 -11.87
CA ILE A 22 -1.06 -12.96 -12.34
C ILE A 22 -0.14 -13.96 -11.64
N GLY A 23 -0.72 -14.99 -11.04
CA GLY A 23 0.01 -16.04 -10.33
C GLY A 23 -0.59 -17.42 -10.58
N GLN A 24 0.16 -18.43 -10.17
CA GLN A 24 -0.24 -19.84 -10.22
C GLN A 24 0.15 -20.52 -8.91
N THR A 25 -0.48 -21.64 -8.60
CA THR A 25 -0.07 -22.48 -7.48
C THR A 25 1.00 -23.47 -7.92
N VAL A 26 2.09 -23.55 -7.15
CA VAL A 26 3.15 -24.54 -7.36
C VAL A 26 3.41 -25.30 -6.07
N LYS A 27 3.78 -26.57 -6.17
CA LYS A 27 4.22 -27.36 -5.01
C LYS A 27 5.69 -27.08 -4.72
N ARG A 28 5.97 -26.56 -3.51
CA ARG A 28 7.31 -26.45 -2.95
C ARG A 28 7.34 -27.11 -1.57
N ASN A 29 8.24 -28.04 -1.34
CA ASN A 29 8.38 -28.76 -0.06
C ASN A 29 7.04 -29.31 0.47
N ARG A 30 6.26 -29.96 -0.38
CA ARG A 30 4.90 -30.50 -0.12
C ARG A 30 3.83 -29.47 0.23
N ARG A 31 4.10 -28.15 0.18
CA ARG A 31 3.13 -27.07 0.38
C ARG A 31 2.78 -26.44 -0.97
N LEU A 32 1.52 -26.03 -1.12
CA LEU A 32 1.11 -25.18 -2.23
C LEU A 32 1.53 -23.75 -1.92
N VAL A 33 2.29 -23.15 -2.81
CA VAL A 33 2.70 -21.75 -2.72
C VAL A 33 2.27 -21.00 -3.98
N ILE A 34 1.96 -19.72 -3.81
CA ILE A 34 1.65 -18.84 -4.94
C ILE A 34 2.96 -18.38 -5.56
N GLN A 35 3.12 -18.65 -6.84
CA GLN A 35 4.22 -18.14 -7.66
C GLN A 35 3.68 -17.00 -8.52
N GLU A 36 4.29 -15.83 -8.40
CA GLU A 36 4.03 -14.72 -9.31
C GLU A 36 4.55 -15.08 -10.71
N VAL A 37 3.67 -14.92 -11.71
CA VAL A 37 3.98 -15.12 -13.13
C VAL A 37 4.20 -13.78 -13.81
N LYS A 38 3.37 -12.79 -13.48
CA LYS A 38 3.42 -11.45 -14.08
C LYS A 38 2.81 -10.41 -13.17
N THR A 39 3.47 -9.26 -13.11
CA THR A 39 2.93 -8.05 -12.46
C THR A 39 2.96 -6.87 -13.41
N LEU A 40 1.87 -6.11 -13.46
CA LEU A 40 1.76 -4.85 -14.17
C LEU A 40 1.37 -3.73 -13.21
N ARG A 41 1.85 -2.52 -13.49
CA ARG A 41 1.54 -1.33 -12.71
C ARG A 41 1.22 -0.17 -13.66
N GLU A 42 0.10 0.50 -13.41
CA GLU A 42 -0.34 1.69 -14.13
C GLU A 42 -0.47 2.86 -13.14
N PRO A 43 0.27 3.96 -13.33
CA PRO A 43 0.19 5.14 -12.46
C PRO A 43 -1.07 5.94 -12.79
N VAL A 44 -2.15 5.69 -12.07
CA VAL A 44 -3.46 6.33 -12.31
C VAL A 44 -3.64 7.61 -11.49
N ARG A 45 -3.10 7.64 -10.25
CA ARG A 45 -3.16 8.79 -9.33
C ARG A 45 -4.60 9.28 -9.07
N LEU A 46 -5.50 8.36 -8.71
CA LEU A 46 -6.88 8.71 -8.39
C LEU A 46 -6.97 9.71 -7.23
N ALA A 47 -6.11 9.55 -6.21
CA ALA A 47 -6.13 10.43 -5.05
C ALA A 47 -5.82 11.91 -5.40
N GLU A 48 -5.01 12.16 -6.44
CA GLU A 48 -4.73 13.52 -6.91
C GLU A 48 -5.95 14.15 -7.61
N GLY A 49 -6.80 13.33 -8.23
CA GLY A 49 -8.03 13.76 -8.88
C GLY A 49 -9.27 13.72 -7.97
N LEU A 50 -9.13 13.36 -6.70
CA LEU A 50 -10.24 13.38 -5.75
C LEU A 50 -10.39 14.80 -5.18
N GLN A 51 -11.24 15.61 -5.84
CA GLN A 51 -11.49 17.00 -5.50
C GLN A 51 -12.92 17.16 -4.98
N ALA A 52 -13.08 17.87 -3.87
CA ALA A 52 -14.39 18.07 -3.23
C ALA A 52 -15.20 16.76 -3.04
N GLY A 53 -14.49 15.63 -2.83
CA GLY A 53 -15.12 14.32 -2.63
C GLY A 53 -15.53 13.59 -3.90
N ALA A 54 -15.21 14.09 -5.10
CA ALA A 54 -15.48 13.41 -6.37
C ALA A 54 -14.21 13.27 -7.21
N LEU A 55 -14.13 12.21 -8.00
CA LEU A 55 -13.06 12.02 -9.00
C LEU A 55 -13.28 12.95 -10.18
N ASP A 56 -12.27 13.70 -10.58
CA ASP A 56 -12.31 14.54 -11.76
C ASP A 56 -12.29 13.71 -13.07
N GLU A 57 -12.65 14.33 -14.18
CA GLU A 57 -12.74 13.67 -15.49
C GLU A 57 -11.41 13.07 -15.93
N LEU A 58 -10.29 13.72 -15.63
CA LEU A 58 -8.96 13.23 -15.99
C LEU A 58 -8.59 11.98 -15.19
N ALA A 59 -8.95 11.92 -13.91
CA ALA A 59 -8.71 10.74 -13.09
C ALA A 59 -9.60 9.56 -13.53
N LEU A 60 -10.88 9.83 -13.86
CA LEU A 60 -11.80 8.84 -14.43
C LEU A 60 -11.21 8.23 -15.70
N ASP A 61 -10.82 9.07 -16.67
CA ASP A 61 -10.27 8.62 -17.96
C ASP A 61 -8.96 7.81 -17.78
N ARG A 62 -8.02 8.30 -16.97
CA ARG A 62 -6.79 7.56 -16.66
C ARG A 62 -7.09 6.17 -16.08
N GLY A 63 -8.07 6.10 -15.18
CA GLY A 63 -8.52 4.84 -14.58
C GLY A 63 -9.08 3.86 -15.62
N TRP A 64 -10.00 4.32 -16.44
CA TRP A 64 -10.62 3.49 -17.48
C TRP A 64 -9.61 2.99 -18.51
N GLN A 65 -8.71 3.84 -18.97
CA GLN A 65 -7.64 3.45 -19.89
C GLN A 65 -6.71 2.39 -19.29
N ALA A 66 -6.35 2.53 -18.01
CA ALA A 66 -5.53 1.53 -17.31
C ALA A 66 -6.26 0.17 -17.24
N LEU A 67 -7.55 0.18 -16.92
CA LEU A 67 -8.37 -1.03 -16.85
C LEU A 67 -8.57 -1.68 -18.23
N ALA A 68 -8.71 -0.89 -19.27
CA ALA A 68 -8.77 -1.41 -20.65
C ALA A 68 -7.46 -2.14 -21.04
N ARG A 69 -6.30 -1.62 -20.59
CA ARG A 69 -5.00 -2.32 -20.79
C ARG A 69 -4.94 -3.64 -20.01
N PHE A 70 -5.44 -3.66 -18.76
CA PHE A 70 -5.51 -4.89 -17.97
C PHE A 70 -6.50 -5.90 -18.56
N GLY A 71 -7.68 -5.46 -19.00
CA GLY A 71 -8.68 -6.32 -19.65
C GLY A 71 -8.12 -7.03 -20.88
N LYS A 72 -7.31 -6.32 -21.71
CA LYS A 72 -6.60 -6.96 -22.84
C LYS A 72 -5.65 -8.07 -22.40
N LYS A 73 -5.02 -7.96 -21.21
CA LYS A 73 -4.11 -9.00 -20.67
C LYS A 73 -4.84 -10.17 -20.03
N LEU A 74 -6.10 -9.97 -19.66
CA LEU A 74 -6.93 -10.98 -19.02
C LEU A 74 -7.89 -11.70 -19.99
N ARG A 75 -7.78 -11.45 -21.29
CA ARG A 75 -8.57 -12.18 -22.29
C ARG A 75 -8.35 -13.68 -22.16
N GLY A 76 -9.43 -14.44 -22.08
CA GLY A 76 -9.42 -15.89 -21.90
C GLY A 76 -9.37 -16.36 -20.44
N PHE A 77 -9.29 -15.44 -19.46
CA PHE A 77 -9.47 -15.83 -18.07
C PHE A 77 -10.96 -16.08 -17.76
N GLU A 78 -11.23 -17.14 -17.04
CA GLU A 78 -12.56 -17.40 -16.47
C GLU A 78 -12.84 -16.42 -15.33
N ALA A 79 -14.09 -15.95 -15.21
CA ALA A 79 -14.49 -14.98 -14.18
C ALA A 79 -14.12 -15.43 -12.75
N GLY A 80 -14.27 -16.71 -12.43
CA GLY A 80 -13.91 -17.27 -11.13
C GLY A 80 -12.41 -17.32 -10.86
N ARG A 81 -11.54 -16.99 -11.81
CA ARG A 81 -10.06 -16.92 -11.62
C ARG A 81 -9.53 -15.50 -11.58
N VAL A 82 -10.42 -14.50 -11.58
CA VAL A 82 -10.06 -13.09 -11.54
C VAL A 82 -10.79 -12.43 -10.37
N ARG A 83 -10.07 -11.68 -9.55
CA ARG A 83 -10.65 -10.82 -8.52
C ARG A 83 -10.08 -9.42 -8.63
N ALA A 84 -10.95 -8.46 -8.87
CA ALA A 84 -10.60 -7.04 -8.90
C ALA A 84 -11.20 -6.34 -7.69
N VAL A 85 -10.38 -5.58 -7.00
CA VAL A 85 -10.76 -4.84 -5.81
C VAL A 85 -10.40 -3.35 -5.94
N ALA A 86 -11.25 -2.49 -5.42
CA ALA A 86 -11.02 -1.06 -5.32
C ALA A 86 -10.94 -0.63 -3.86
N THR A 87 -10.06 0.33 -3.56
CA THR A 87 -9.74 0.78 -2.20
C THR A 87 -10.15 2.25 -1.97
N SER A 88 -9.53 2.94 -1.04
CA SER A 88 -9.96 4.21 -0.47
C SER A 88 -10.39 5.27 -1.49
N ALA A 89 -9.64 5.55 -2.55
CA ALA A 89 -10.00 6.61 -3.49
C ALA A 89 -11.35 6.36 -4.20
N VAL A 90 -11.66 5.11 -4.53
CA VAL A 90 -12.96 4.75 -5.11
C VAL A 90 -14.02 4.66 -4.02
N ARG A 91 -13.69 4.10 -2.85
CA ARG A 91 -14.60 3.97 -1.71
C ARG A 91 -15.13 5.33 -1.22
N GLU A 92 -14.28 6.35 -1.24
CA GLU A 92 -14.58 7.69 -0.73
C GLU A 92 -15.19 8.64 -1.78
N ALA A 93 -15.13 8.28 -3.07
CA ALA A 93 -15.61 9.13 -4.14
C ALA A 93 -17.14 9.16 -4.20
N ALA A 94 -17.73 10.36 -4.16
CA ALA A 94 -19.18 10.56 -4.31
C ALA A 94 -19.69 10.04 -5.67
N ASN A 95 -18.85 10.07 -6.71
CA ASN A 95 -19.16 9.56 -8.05
C ASN A 95 -18.57 8.16 -8.31
N ALA A 96 -18.32 7.35 -7.25
CA ALA A 96 -17.77 6.00 -7.37
C ALA A 96 -18.56 5.11 -8.34
N GLN A 97 -19.89 5.17 -8.32
CA GLN A 97 -20.75 4.36 -9.19
C GLN A 97 -20.51 4.67 -10.66
N LEU A 98 -20.43 5.95 -11.03
CA LEU A 98 -20.09 6.38 -12.39
C LEU A 98 -18.75 5.79 -12.86
N PHE A 99 -17.75 5.85 -11.98
CA PHE A 99 -16.45 5.24 -12.25
C PHE A 99 -16.56 3.73 -12.47
N LEU A 100 -17.22 3.01 -11.55
CA LEU A 100 -17.30 1.54 -11.54
C LEU A 100 -18.05 0.97 -12.73
N ASP A 101 -19.17 1.59 -13.16
CA ASP A 101 -19.96 1.13 -14.29
C ASP A 101 -19.13 1.09 -15.59
N SER A 102 -18.32 2.10 -15.82
CA SER A 102 -17.43 2.13 -16.97
C SER A 102 -16.17 1.27 -16.75
N ALA A 103 -15.62 1.29 -15.54
CA ALA A 103 -14.44 0.52 -15.18
C ALA A 103 -14.62 -0.99 -15.40
N GLN A 104 -15.76 -1.54 -14.99
CA GLN A 104 -16.08 -2.96 -15.19
C GLN A 104 -16.22 -3.34 -16.66
N ARG A 105 -16.80 -2.46 -17.49
CA ARG A 105 -16.86 -2.67 -18.95
C ARG A 105 -15.48 -2.69 -19.58
N HIS A 106 -14.58 -1.79 -19.18
CA HIS A 106 -13.21 -1.72 -19.70
C HIS A 106 -12.34 -2.90 -19.24
N LEU A 107 -12.52 -3.35 -18.01
CA LEU A 107 -11.77 -4.47 -17.45
C LEU A 107 -12.29 -5.82 -17.96
N GLY A 108 -13.62 -5.95 -18.14
CA GLY A 108 -14.31 -7.20 -18.45
C GLY A 108 -14.61 -8.08 -17.24
N PHE A 109 -14.42 -7.58 -16.01
CA PHE A 109 -14.64 -8.31 -14.76
C PHE A 109 -15.28 -7.39 -13.72
N ARG A 110 -16.01 -7.99 -12.77
CA ARG A 110 -16.57 -7.27 -11.62
C ARG A 110 -15.46 -6.70 -10.76
N ILE A 111 -15.71 -5.51 -10.19
CA ILE A 111 -14.83 -4.83 -9.25
C ILE A 111 -15.56 -4.72 -7.91
N ASP A 112 -14.97 -5.28 -6.85
CA ASP A 112 -15.50 -5.20 -5.49
C ASP A 112 -14.85 -4.00 -4.77
N VAL A 113 -15.66 -3.09 -4.21
CA VAL A 113 -15.15 -2.01 -3.36
C VAL A 113 -14.96 -2.56 -1.95
N LEU A 114 -13.72 -2.59 -1.47
CA LEU A 114 -13.39 -3.11 -0.15
C LEU A 114 -13.75 -2.10 0.95
N SER A 115 -14.33 -2.59 2.04
CA SER A 115 -14.28 -1.84 3.31
C SER A 115 -12.84 -1.75 3.81
N GLY A 116 -12.54 -0.76 4.68
CA GLY A 116 -11.20 -0.64 5.26
C GLY A 116 -10.78 -1.88 6.06
N GLN A 117 -11.72 -2.50 6.76
CA GLN A 117 -11.47 -3.73 7.53
C GLN A 117 -11.15 -4.93 6.61
N GLU A 118 -11.87 -5.08 5.50
CA GLU A 118 -11.59 -6.15 4.54
C GLU A 118 -10.26 -5.91 3.80
N GLU A 119 -9.94 -4.65 3.48
CA GLU A 119 -8.63 -4.27 2.95
C GLU A 119 -7.51 -4.67 3.92
N ALA A 120 -7.62 -4.31 5.20
CA ALA A 120 -6.67 -4.68 6.25
C ALA A 120 -6.53 -6.20 6.40
N ARG A 121 -7.64 -6.94 6.41
CA ARG A 121 -7.63 -8.42 6.45
C ARG A 121 -6.84 -9.02 5.28
N LEU A 122 -7.08 -8.53 4.08
CA LEU A 122 -6.39 -9.02 2.88
C LEU A 122 -4.90 -8.62 2.86
N VAL A 123 -4.56 -7.42 3.32
CA VAL A 123 -3.16 -7.01 3.52
C VAL A 123 -2.46 -7.96 4.46
N TYR A 124 -3.09 -8.27 5.62
CA TYR A 124 -2.52 -9.19 6.60
C TYR A 124 -2.34 -10.60 6.02
N ALA A 125 -3.33 -11.13 5.31
CA ALA A 125 -3.22 -12.43 4.65
C ALA A 125 -2.02 -12.48 3.68
N GLY A 126 -1.78 -11.39 2.93
CA GLY A 126 -0.62 -11.28 2.06
C GLY A 126 0.71 -11.31 2.81
N VAL A 127 0.81 -10.61 3.93
CA VAL A 127 2.02 -10.54 4.77
C VAL A 127 2.25 -11.86 5.50
N ALA A 128 1.20 -12.42 6.11
CA ALA A 128 1.31 -13.63 6.94
C ALA A 128 1.85 -14.84 6.18
N HIS A 129 1.47 -14.99 4.89
CA HIS A 129 1.93 -16.10 4.07
C HIS A 129 3.34 -15.95 3.49
N THR A 130 3.97 -14.81 3.65
CA THR A 130 5.23 -14.51 2.97
C THR A 130 6.35 -14.13 3.92
N VAL A 131 6.04 -13.62 5.10
CA VAL A 131 7.02 -13.28 6.12
C VAL A 131 7.14 -14.44 7.10
N PRO A 132 8.34 -15.01 7.32
CA PRO A 132 8.57 -16.08 8.30
C PRO A 132 8.23 -15.66 9.74
N GLY A 133 8.03 -16.63 10.63
CA GLY A 133 7.75 -16.39 12.05
C GLY A 133 6.25 -16.60 12.38
N VAL A 134 5.77 -17.84 12.25
CA VAL A 134 4.32 -18.17 12.35
C VAL A 134 3.74 -17.89 13.75
N GLU A 135 4.55 -18.00 14.80
CA GLU A 135 4.09 -17.85 16.20
C GLU A 135 4.15 -16.40 16.71
N ASP A 136 4.89 -15.52 15.99
CA ASP A 136 5.08 -14.15 16.45
C ASP A 136 3.84 -13.28 16.24
N THR A 137 3.53 -12.47 17.24
CA THR A 137 2.56 -11.38 17.08
C THR A 137 3.20 -10.26 16.26
N ARG A 138 2.53 -9.83 15.22
CA ARG A 138 3.05 -8.89 14.21
C ARG A 138 2.18 -7.65 14.14
N LEU A 139 2.80 -6.49 14.18
CA LEU A 139 2.17 -5.23 13.80
C LEU A 139 2.46 -4.96 12.33
N VAL A 140 1.43 -4.97 11.49
CA VAL A 140 1.53 -4.58 10.09
C VAL A 140 1.03 -3.15 9.92
N VAL A 141 1.83 -2.31 9.28
CA VAL A 141 1.50 -0.93 8.93
C VAL A 141 1.56 -0.81 7.41
N ASP A 142 0.41 -0.63 6.77
CA ASP A 142 0.29 -0.42 5.33
C ASP A 142 -0.10 1.03 5.05
N ILE A 143 0.84 1.87 4.62
CA ILE A 143 0.58 3.26 4.25
C ILE A 143 0.32 3.31 2.75
N GLY A 144 -0.95 3.33 2.38
CA GLY A 144 -1.41 3.46 1.01
C GLY A 144 -1.33 4.89 0.46
N GLY A 145 -2.02 5.11 -0.66
CA GLY A 145 -2.12 6.44 -1.28
C GLY A 145 -3.15 7.34 -0.60
N GLY A 146 -4.29 6.79 -0.19
CA GLY A 146 -5.40 7.51 0.43
C GLY A 146 -5.69 7.08 1.88
N SER A 147 -5.38 5.84 2.24
CA SER A 147 -5.60 5.28 3.58
C SER A 147 -4.34 4.65 4.15
N SER A 148 -4.41 4.31 5.44
CA SER A 148 -3.40 3.50 6.12
C SER A 148 -4.09 2.43 6.95
N GLU A 149 -3.71 1.19 6.74
CA GLU A 149 -4.21 0.03 7.45
C GLU A 149 -3.22 -0.37 8.55
N LEU A 150 -3.77 -0.64 9.74
CA LEU A 150 -3.04 -1.15 10.90
C LEU A 150 -3.59 -2.52 11.23
N ILE A 151 -2.74 -3.52 11.30
CA ILE A 151 -3.16 -4.87 11.63
C ILE A 151 -2.22 -5.43 12.69
N LEU A 152 -2.79 -5.87 13.79
CA LEU A 152 -2.11 -6.76 14.73
C LEU A 152 -2.62 -8.16 14.46
N GLY A 153 -1.72 -9.12 14.31
CA GLY A 153 -2.13 -10.50 14.08
C GLY A 153 -1.07 -11.50 14.52
N ARG A 154 -1.49 -12.76 14.66
CA ARG A 154 -0.62 -13.89 14.98
C ARG A 154 -0.88 -15.02 14.00
N GLY A 155 0.20 -15.64 13.49
CA GLY A 155 0.06 -16.65 12.46
C GLY A 155 -0.61 -16.07 11.22
N ASP A 156 -1.70 -16.67 10.80
CA ASP A 156 -2.55 -16.25 9.69
C ASP A 156 -3.80 -15.45 10.15
N GLN A 157 -3.98 -15.26 11.47
CA GLN A 157 -5.16 -14.63 12.05
C GLN A 157 -4.92 -13.17 12.41
N PRO A 158 -5.68 -12.21 11.82
CA PRO A 158 -5.73 -10.85 12.31
C PRO A 158 -6.47 -10.81 13.66
N LEU A 159 -5.92 -10.08 14.63
CA LEU A 159 -6.48 -9.90 15.98
C LEU A 159 -7.13 -8.53 16.13
N LEU A 160 -6.48 -7.47 15.64
CA LEU A 160 -7.00 -6.11 15.58
C LEU A 160 -6.76 -5.55 14.19
N THR A 161 -7.74 -4.84 13.65
CA THR A 161 -7.64 -4.19 12.33
C THR A 161 -8.23 -2.80 12.41
N GLU A 162 -7.51 -1.81 11.88
CA GLU A 162 -7.97 -0.44 11.74
C GLU A 162 -7.61 0.09 10.35
N SER A 163 -8.48 0.92 9.79
CA SER A 163 -8.23 1.64 8.56
C SER A 163 -8.49 3.13 8.79
N LEU A 164 -7.45 3.92 8.57
CA LEU A 164 -7.45 5.36 8.82
C LEU A 164 -7.38 6.12 7.49
N ALA A 165 -8.17 7.19 7.33
CA ALA A 165 -8.19 8.03 6.13
C ALA A 165 -6.96 8.97 6.06
N ILE A 166 -5.76 8.40 6.20
CA ILE A 166 -4.47 9.06 6.07
C ILE A 166 -3.60 8.29 5.08
N GLY A 167 -3.19 8.92 4.00
CA GLY A 167 -2.41 8.26 2.95
C GLY A 167 -1.29 9.13 2.40
N SER A 168 -0.25 8.51 1.88
CA SER A 168 0.95 9.20 1.38
C SER A 168 0.67 10.16 0.23
N GLY A 169 -0.29 9.84 -0.64
CA GLY A 169 -0.69 10.68 -1.77
C GLY A 169 -1.54 11.86 -1.31
N THR A 170 -2.59 11.61 -0.51
CA THR A 170 -3.46 12.66 0.03
C THR A 170 -2.70 13.65 0.91
N PHE A 171 -1.74 13.17 1.71
CA PHE A 171 -0.86 14.04 2.49
C PHE A 171 0.12 14.81 1.61
N GLY A 172 0.62 14.19 0.54
CA GLY A 172 1.46 14.87 -0.45
C GLY A 172 0.75 16.09 -1.04
N THR A 173 -0.46 15.91 -1.55
CA THR A 173 -1.25 16.99 -2.14
C THR A 173 -1.74 18.02 -1.13
N ARG A 174 -2.03 17.62 0.10
CA ARG A 174 -2.58 18.51 1.13
C ARG A 174 -1.53 19.42 1.78
N TYR A 175 -0.37 18.88 2.14
CA TYR A 175 0.63 19.57 2.95
C TYR A 175 1.86 20.02 2.15
N PHE A 176 2.11 19.44 0.99
CA PHE A 176 3.30 19.71 0.18
C PHE A 176 2.89 20.14 -1.24
N ARG A 177 1.96 21.11 -1.28
CA ARG A 177 1.50 21.70 -2.55
C ARG A 177 2.67 22.25 -3.34
N ASP A 178 2.59 22.15 -4.65
CA ASP A 178 3.60 22.62 -5.59
C ASP A 178 5.01 22.05 -5.33
N GLY A 179 5.10 20.95 -4.57
CA GLY A 179 6.34 20.27 -4.27
C GLY A 179 7.20 20.91 -3.19
N HIS A 180 6.77 22.00 -2.57
CA HIS A 180 7.54 22.67 -1.50
C HIS A 180 7.53 21.85 -0.20
N ILE A 181 8.73 21.70 0.40
CA ILE A 181 8.93 21.00 1.67
C ILE A 181 9.42 22.00 2.70
N THR A 182 8.57 22.32 3.67
CA THR A 182 8.90 23.22 4.78
C THR A 182 8.77 22.53 6.12
N ALA A 183 9.52 22.99 7.13
CA ALA A 183 9.43 22.43 8.47
C ALA A 183 8.01 22.54 9.07
N PRO A 184 7.30 23.68 8.95
CA PRO A 184 5.91 23.77 9.42
C PRO A 184 4.98 22.77 8.72
N ALA A 185 5.10 22.57 7.40
CA ALA A 185 4.27 21.64 6.65
C ALA A 185 4.54 20.18 7.07
N LEU A 186 5.82 19.80 7.26
CA LEU A 186 6.19 18.46 7.69
C LEU A 186 5.70 18.16 9.11
N LEU A 187 5.86 19.12 10.04
CA LEU A 187 5.39 19.00 11.42
C LEU A 187 3.87 18.92 11.49
N GLU A 188 3.15 19.71 10.70
CA GLU A 188 1.69 19.67 10.68
C GLU A 188 1.16 18.35 10.10
N ALA A 189 1.78 17.85 9.00
CA ALA A 189 1.44 16.54 8.45
C ALA A 189 1.67 15.42 9.48
N GLU A 190 2.83 15.43 10.16
CA GLU A 190 3.13 14.47 11.22
C GLU A 190 2.16 14.58 12.39
N ARG A 191 1.82 15.80 12.84
CA ARG A 191 0.86 16.05 13.93
C ARG A 191 -0.53 15.47 13.61
N VAL A 192 -1.04 15.71 12.39
CA VAL A 192 -2.35 15.20 11.98
C VAL A 192 -2.34 13.67 11.89
N ALA A 193 -1.27 13.08 11.39
CA ALA A 193 -1.11 11.62 11.38
C ALA A 193 -1.06 11.05 12.80
N SER A 194 -0.31 11.70 13.72
CA SER A 194 -0.23 11.29 15.13
C SER A 194 -1.59 11.27 15.80
N LEU A 195 -2.40 12.33 15.62
CA LEU A 195 -3.76 12.38 16.16
C LEU A 195 -4.66 11.27 15.63
N ALA A 196 -4.48 10.84 14.38
CA ALA A 196 -5.22 9.71 13.85
C ALA A 196 -4.78 8.39 14.48
N PHE A 197 -3.48 8.17 14.65
CA PHE A 197 -2.95 6.95 15.27
C PHE A 197 -3.24 6.87 16.76
N GLU A 198 -3.19 7.98 17.50
CA GLU A 198 -3.46 8.01 18.95
C GLU A 198 -4.83 7.44 19.31
N LYS A 199 -5.84 7.63 18.45
CA LYS A 199 -7.19 7.11 18.67
C LYS A 199 -7.23 5.58 18.81
N VAL A 200 -6.29 4.88 18.18
CA VAL A 200 -6.26 3.41 18.10
C VAL A 200 -5.03 2.79 18.79
N ALA A 201 -3.97 3.57 18.99
CA ALA A 201 -2.67 3.07 19.47
C ALA A 201 -2.73 2.33 20.80
N MET A 202 -3.62 2.74 21.72
CA MET A 202 -3.74 2.12 23.03
C MET A 202 -4.13 0.63 22.91
N GLY A 203 -5.10 0.28 22.08
CA GLY A 203 -5.52 -1.11 21.87
C GLY A 203 -4.40 -1.99 21.30
N PHE A 204 -3.64 -1.45 20.34
CA PHE A 204 -2.51 -2.15 19.75
C PHE A 204 -1.36 -2.34 20.75
N ARG A 205 -0.98 -1.27 21.47
CA ARG A 205 0.10 -1.34 22.47
C ARG A 205 -0.21 -2.29 23.64
N ALA A 206 -1.46 -2.37 24.06
CA ALA A 206 -1.88 -3.28 25.14
C ALA A 206 -1.67 -4.77 24.78
N GLN A 207 -1.78 -5.12 23.50
CA GLN A 207 -1.53 -6.49 23.02
C GLN A 207 -0.04 -6.78 22.80
N GLY A 208 0.76 -5.78 22.45
CA GLY A 208 2.17 -5.92 22.11
C GLY A 208 2.41 -6.69 20.81
N TRP A 209 3.64 -6.63 20.33
CA TRP A 209 4.11 -7.40 19.15
C TRP A 209 5.61 -7.63 19.23
N GLN A 210 6.09 -8.68 18.54
CA GLN A 210 7.51 -9.01 18.42
C GLN A 210 8.12 -8.42 17.14
N LEU A 211 7.31 -8.23 16.10
CA LEU A 211 7.77 -7.82 14.79
C LEU A 211 6.89 -6.71 14.20
N ALA A 212 7.50 -5.58 13.81
CA ALA A 212 6.84 -4.55 13.03
C ALA A 212 7.15 -4.71 11.54
N ILE A 213 6.11 -4.70 10.70
CA ILE A 213 6.20 -4.94 9.26
C ILE A 213 5.53 -3.79 8.53
N GLY A 214 6.28 -3.10 7.68
CA GLY A 214 5.75 -2.14 6.73
C GLY A 214 5.36 -2.83 5.43
N SER A 215 4.08 -2.90 5.15
CA SER A 215 3.56 -3.32 3.85
C SER A 215 3.44 -2.09 2.93
N SER A 216 3.14 -2.23 1.68
CA SER A 216 2.94 -1.15 0.72
C SER A 216 4.16 -0.64 -0.05
N GLY A 217 3.81 0.18 -1.03
CA GLY A 217 4.82 0.90 -1.80
C GLY A 217 5.54 2.00 -1.02
N THR A 218 4.90 2.57 0.01
CA THR A 218 5.50 3.62 0.86
C THR A 218 6.59 3.02 1.74
N ALA A 219 6.31 1.92 2.44
CA ALA A 219 7.30 1.25 3.28
C ALA A 219 8.52 0.79 2.46
N ARG A 220 8.28 0.15 1.31
CA ARG A 220 9.38 -0.28 0.42
C ARG A 220 10.21 0.88 -0.12
N MET A 221 9.57 1.98 -0.50
CA MET A 221 10.27 3.19 -0.93
C MET A 221 11.15 3.73 0.18
N LEU A 222 10.62 3.89 1.40
CA LEU A 222 11.38 4.39 2.53
C LEU A 222 12.56 3.47 2.85
N ALA A 223 12.34 2.16 2.99
CA ALA A 223 13.43 1.20 3.26
C ALA A 223 14.53 1.26 2.19
N LYS A 224 14.14 1.34 0.91
CA LYS A 224 15.10 1.44 -0.20
C LYS A 224 15.89 2.74 -0.18
N VAL A 225 15.22 3.87 0.07
CA VAL A 225 15.87 5.18 0.16
C VAL A 225 16.82 5.23 1.35
N LEU A 226 16.38 4.79 2.54
CA LEU A 226 17.22 4.76 3.73
C LEU A 226 18.48 3.93 3.52
N LYS A 227 18.34 2.71 2.98
CA LYS A 227 19.46 1.82 2.68
C LYS A 227 20.41 2.42 1.65
N ALA A 228 19.88 2.91 0.53
CA ALA A 228 20.70 3.37 -0.60
C ALA A 228 21.46 4.67 -0.31
N ASN A 229 21.03 5.46 0.69
CA ASN A 229 21.69 6.70 1.09
C ASN A 229 22.41 6.59 2.44
N GLY A 230 22.55 5.39 3.02
CA GLY A 230 23.26 5.18 4.29
C GLY A 230 22.63 5.91 5.47
N LEU A 231 21.29 6.06 5.50
CA LEU A 231 20.60 6.84 6.53
C LEU A 231 20.30 6.05 7.80
N ASN A 232 20.29 4.72 7.75
CA ASN A 232 20.20 3.87 8.95
C ASN A 232 21.55 3.83 9.69
N ASP A 233 21.52 3.47 10.97
CA ASP A 233 22.75 3.19 11.72
C ASP A 233 23.44 1.93 11.16
N LEU A 234 24.76 1.83 11.39
CA LEU A 234 25.56 0.70 10.89
C LEU A 234 24.98 -0.64 11.34
N GLY A 235 24.83 -1.56 10.36
CA GLY A 235 24.30 -2.90 10.60
C GLY A 235 22.77 -2.98 10.70
N GLN A 236 22.03 -1.87 10.70
CA GLN A 236 20.58 -1.88 10.74
C GLN A 236 19.99 -1.90 9.33
N GLY A 237 19.04 -2.82 9.09
CA GLY A 237 18.26 -2.92 7.88
C GLY A 237 16.82 -2.44 8.05
N GLY A 238 16.07 -2.40 6.95
CA GLY A 238 14.66 -2.01 6.97
C GLY A 238 14.45 -0.50 7.12
N ILE A 239 13.49 -0.12 7.95
CA ILE A 239 13.14 1.27 8.28
C ILE A 239 13.42 1.45 9.77
N THR A 240 14.27 2.43 10.13
CA THR A 240 14.56 2.79 11.51
C THR A 240 14.05 4.20 11.80
N TYR A 241 13.72 4.46 13.08
CA TYR A 241 13.30 5.81 13.49
C TYR A 241 14.39 6.85 13.22
N THR A 242 15.64 6.55 13.56
CA THR A 242 16.80 7.41 13.28
C THR A 242 16.96 7.68 11.79
N GLY A 243 16.80 6.64 10.95
CA GLY A 243 16.86 6.78 9.49
C GLY A 243 15.78 7.71 8.94
N LEU A 244 14.54 7.59 9.45
CA LEU A 244 13.45 8.49 9.08
C LEU A 244 13.73 9.94 9.47
N LEU A 245 14.27 10.18 10.66
CA LEU A 245 14.68 11.54 11.10
C LEU A 245 15.77 12.12 10.20
N ARG A 246 16.79 11.34 9.86
CA ARG A 246 17.85 11.79 8.92
C ARG A 246 17.27 12.09 7.53
N LEU A 247 16.32 11.29 7.07
CA LEU A 247 15.64 11.55 5.80
C LEU A 247 14.82 12.86 5.87
N SER A 248 14.12 13.14 6.99
CA SER A 248 13.37 14.39 7.15
C SER A 248 14.27 15.62 7.04
N LEU A 249 15.45 15.58 7.67
CA LEU A 249 16.43 16.65 7.56
C LEU A 249 16.90 16.86 6.12
N ARG A 250 17.18 15.76 5.38
CA ARG A 250 17.54 15.85 3.96
C ARG A 250 16.45 16.49 3.11
N LEU A 251 15.19 16.18 3.37
CA LEU A 251 14.07 16.79 2.67
C LEU A 251 13.99 18.30 2.94
N LEU A 252 14.20 18.71 4.19
CA LEU A 252 14.18 20.11 4.61
C LEU A 252 15.35 20.93 4.03
N GLU A 253 16.53 20.31 3.86
CA GLU A 253 17.68 20.93 3.18
C GLU A 253 17.36 21.25 1.71
N VAL A 254 16.73 20.31 1.01
CA VAL A 254 16.44 20.42 -0.44
C VAL A 254 15.23 21.32 -0.71
N ARG A 255 14.25 21.36 0.19
CA ARG A 255 13.05 22.21 0.17
C ARG A 255 12.05 22.00 -0.98
N HIS A 256 12.36 21.19 -2.01
CA HIS A 256 11.46 20.95 -3.13
C HIS A 256 11.61 19.52 -3.67
N VAL A 257 10.46 18.83 -3.90
CA VAL A 257 10.47 17.41 -4.30
C VAL A 257 11.19 17.16 -5.62
N GLU A 258 11.13 18.07 -6.59
CA GLU A 258 11.78 17.92 -7.90
C GLU A 258 13.30 18.03 -7.82
N GLN A 259 13.81 18.68 -6.78
CA GLN A 259 15.24 18.84 -6.53
C GLN A 259 15.83 17.66 -5.76
N LEU A 260 15.01 16.76 -5.25
CA LEU A 260 15.47 15.58 -4.52
C LEU A 260 16.31 14.67 -5.40
N ARG A 261 17.51 14.35 -4.93
CA ARG A 261 18.44 13.40 -5.55
C ARG A 261 18.80 12.34 -4.53
N LEU A 262 17.86 11.41 -4.32
CA LEU A 262 17.99 10.31 -3.38
C LEU A 262 18.12 8.99 -4.14
N ALA A 263 19.19 8.26 -3.90
CA ALA A 263 19.38 6.93 -4.47
C ALA A 263 18.20 6.02 -4.06
N GLY A 264 17.70 5.23 -4.99
CA GLY A 264 16.56 4.34 -4.72
C GLY A 264 15.18 4.97 -4.82
N LEU A 265 15.06 6.31 -4.86
CA LEU A 265 13.79 7.01 -5.08
C LEU A 265 13.41 7.00 -6.57
N GLN A 266 12.20 6.57 -6.86
CA GLN A 266 11.65 6.55 -8.21
C GLN A 266 10.89 7.85 -8.48
N ALA A 267 11.02 8.42 -9.70
CA ALA A 267 10.43 9.70 -10.07
C ALA A 267 8.92 9.82 -9.76
N HIS A 268 8.16 8.75 -10.01
CA HIS A 268 6.73 8.73 -9.74
C HIS A 268 6.35 8.71 -8.24
N ARG A 269 7.34 8.66 -7.33
CA ARG A 269 7.17 8.68 -5.88
C ARG A 269 7.52 10.02 -5.24
N LEU A 270 8.09 10.95 -6.00
CA LEU A 270 8.53 12.25 -5.51
C LEU A 270 7.44 12.96 -4.69
N GLY A 271 6.25 13.15 -5.28
CA GLY A 271 5.15 13.87 -4.62
C GLY A 271 4.57 13.17 -3.38
N SER A 272 4.67 11.84 -3.29
CA SER A 272 4.16 11.07 -2.14
C SER A 272 5.20 10.83 -1.03
N LEU A 273 6.49 11.12 -1.27
CA LEU A 273 7.55 10.86 -0.30
C LEU A 273 7.39 11.68 0.99
N PRO A 274 7.20 13.02 0.96
CA PRO A 274 7.09 13.80 2.19
C PRO A 274 5.88 13.39 3.04
N GLY A 275 4.71 13.18 2.40
CA GLY A 275 3.51 12.71 3.08
C GLY A 275 3.68 11.31 3.69
N GLY A 276 4.27 10.39 2.92
CA GLY A 276 4.56 9.04 3.40
C GLY A 276 5.57 9.00 4.55
N LEU A 277 6.58 9.88 4.52
CA LEU A 277 7.54 10.06 5.60
C LEU A 277 6.87 10.58 6.88
N ALA A 278 6.06 11.63 6.78
CA ALA A 278 5.33 12.20 7.93
C ALA A 278 4.43 11.16 8.62
N ILE A 279 3.66 10.39 7.82
CA ILE A 279 2.79 9.34 8.36
C ILE A 279 3.64 8.24 9.01
N MET A 280 4.76 7.83 8.41
CA MET A 280 5.63 6.79 8.98
C MET A 280 6.29 7.25 10.29
N LEU A 281 6.76 8.50 10.37
CA LEU A 281 7.28 9.07 11.61
C LEU A 281 6.22 9.05 12.72
N ALA A 282 5.00 9.47 12.41
CA ALA A 282 3.87 9.43 13.34
C ALA A 282 3.57 8.01 13.82
N ALA A 283 3.56 7.02 12.91
CA ALA A 283 3.37 5.61 13.26
C ALA A 283 4.46 5.10 14.21
N PHE A 284 5.74 5.40 13.92
CA PHE A 284 6.84 4.99 14.78
C PHE A 284 6.70 5.56 16.19
N LYS A 285 6.34 6.83 16.33
CA LYS A 285 6.08 7.47 17.63
C LYS A 285 4.86 6.89 18.33
N ALA A 286 3.73 6.82 17.65
CA ALA A 286 2.47 6.38 18.24
C ALA A 286 2.52 4.94 18.75
N PHE A 287 3.23 4.05 18.05
CA PHE A 287 3.35 2.65 18.44
C PHE A 287 4.67 2.31 19.16
N GLY A 288 5.62 3.23 19.29
CA GLY A 288 6.93 2.97 19.92
C GLY A 288 7.79 2.02 19.07
N ILE A 289 7.67 2.09 17.75
CA ILE A 289 8.44 1.24 16.83
C ILE A 289 9.87 1.80 16.75
N THR A 290 10.86 0.96 16.93
CA THR A 290 12.28 1.32 16.77
C THR A 290 12.81 0.90 15.39
N GLN A 291 12.35 -0.25 14.90
CA GLN A 291 12.71 -0.82 13.61
C GLN A 291 11.52 -1.55 12.99
N MET A 292 11.42 -1.48 11.68
CA MET A 292 10.38 -2.12 10.88
C MET A 292 11.00 -2.77 9.65
N ILE A 293 10.61 -4.01 9.36
CA ILE A 293 10.97 -4.65 8.09
C ILE A 293 9.99 -4.24 6.99
N ALA A 294 10.47 -4.01 5.78
CA ALA A 294 9.61 -3.75 4.63
C ALA A 294 9.28 -5.05 3.90
N SER A 295 7.99 -5.32 3.72
CA SER A 295 7.48 -6.50 3.02
C SER A 295 7.08 -6.16 1.58
N GLU A 296 7.40 -7.06 0.64
CA GLU A 296 6.91 -6.93 -0.75
C GLU A 296 5.44 -7.32 -0.92
N PRO A 297 4.99 -8.44 -0.36
CA PRO A 297 3.60 -8.83 -0.41
C PRO A 297 2.71 -7.93 0.46
N GLY A 298 1.52 -7.66 -0.05
CA GLY A 298 0.49 -6.86 0.58
C GLY A 298 -0.85 -7.23 -0.02
N LEU A 299 -1.73 -6.26 -0.21
CA LEU A 299 -3.12 -6.43 -0.65
C LEU A 299 -3.27 -7.40 -1.85
N ARG A 300 -2.51 -7.22 -2.92
CA ARG A 300 -2.64 -8.06 -4.14
C ARG A 300 -2.37 -9.53 -3.89
N PHE A 301 -1.34 -9.82 -3.09
CA PHE A 301 -1.03 -11.19 -2.73
C PHE A 301 -2.13 -11.78 -1.86
N GLY A 302 -2.65 -11.01 -0.90
CA GLY A 302 -3.79 -11.41 -0.09
C GLY A 302 -5.06 -11.65 -0.90
N VAL A 303 -5.35 -10.79 -1.88
CA VAL A 303 -6.48 -10.97 -2.83
C VAL A 303 -6.31 -12.26 -3.64
N LEU A 304 -5.11 -12.51 -4.15
CA LEU A 304 -4.83 -13.71 -4.93
C LEU A 304 -4.89 -14.98 -4.06
N HIS A 305 -4.35 -14.91 -2.84
CA HIS A 305 -4.41 -15.99 -1.86
C HIS A 305 -5.87 -16.34 -1.50
N ASP A 306 -6.67 -15.33 -1.19
CA ASP A 306 -8.09 -15.48 -0.85
C ASP A 306 -8.89 -16.07 -2.02
N LEU A 307 -8.62 -15.63 -3.25
CA LEU A 307 -9.23 -16.16 -4.47
C LEU A 307 -8.95 -17.66 -4.70
N ILE A 308 -7.73 -18.09 -4.35
CA ILE A 308 -7.30 -19.49 -4.55
C ILE A 308 -7.85 -20.41 -3.44
N HIS A 309 -7.95 -19.94 -2.19
CA HIS A 309 -8.25 -20.79 -1.03
C HIS A 309 -9.71 -20.75 -0.58
N LYS A 310 -10.52 -19.78 -1.02
CA LYS A 310 -11.96 -19.69 -0.71
C LYS A 310 -12.84 -20.47 -1.71
N ARG A 311 -12.25 -21.35 -2.51
CA ARG A 311 -12.99 -22.24 -3.42
C ARG A 311 -13.39 -23.54 -2.75
#